data_b32f8e897d8e42c147743daedc988da1
#
_entry.id   b32f8e897d8e42c147743daedc988da1
#
_cell.length_a   1.000
_cell.length_b   1.000
_cell.length_c   1.000
_cell.angle_alpha   90.00
_cell.angle_beta   90.00
_cell.angle_gamma   90.00
#
_symmetry.space_group_name_H-M   'P 1'
#
loop_
_entity.id
_entity.type
_entity.pdbx_description
1 polymer ?
#
loop_
_entity_poly.entity_id
_entity_poly.type
_entity_poly.pdbx_seq_one_letter_code
_entity_poly.pdbx_strand_id
1 'polypeptide(L)'
;MGYTYRWTPVGTREFIESPQYLGLEGQVFPKLMDDLEELFEGDYVEAILTGAIGWGKSTFAEIAMCRMLYEISCLRDPQKVYGLMKGSVIVLLNVGVTLDNARKVVFQGIKSKLHTSPYFNNEFPFDAWKNELRFPNNIWVFPAVAGSNGVIGYNVFGGVMDEVNFMSIVENSKSVASGGKYDQADLLYKVSEKLGKKAASAAPACFSKHSG
;
A
#
# COMPACT_ATOMS: atom_id res chain seq x y z
N MET A 1 10.30 14.43 19.04
CA MET A 1 9.49 15.39 18.29
C MET A 1 8.21 14.67 17.87
N GLY A 2 7.05 15.08 18.40
CA GLY A 2 5.78 14.43 18.06
C GLY A 2 5.43 14.63 16.59
N TYR A 3 4.91 13.59 15.94
CA TYR A 3 4.40 13.71 14.59
C TYR A 3 3.26 14.71 14.58
N THR A 4 3.29 15.65 13.65
CA THR A 4 2.22 16.61 13.51
C THR A 4 1.20 16.03 12.56
N TYR A 5 0.18 15.39 13.09
CA TYR A 5 -0.99 15.03 12.31
C TYR A 5 -1.75 16.27 11.87
N ARG A 6 -2.36 16.20 10.72
CA ARG A 6 -3.39 17.15 10.29
C ARG A 6 -4.70 16.85 11.02
N TRP A 7 -5.01 15.57 11.17
CA TRP A 7 -6.05 15.00 12.04
C TRP A 7 -5.65 13.61 12.50
N THR A 8 -6.15 13.20 13.67
CA THR A 8 -5.89 11.86 14.20
C THR A 8 -6.59 10.81 13.33
N PRO A 9 -5.89 9.78 12.85
CA PRO A 9 -6.53 8.69 12.12
C PRO A 9 -7.61 8.01 12.96
N VAL A 10 -8.76 7.69 12.35
CA VAL A 10 -9.78 6.85 12.99
C VAL A 10 -9.35 5.39 13.01
N GLY A 11 -9.99 4.56 13.83
CA GLY A 11 -9.75 3.12 13.89
C GLY A 11 -10.03 2.43 12.55
N THR A 12 -9.48 1.23 12.37
CA THR A 12 -9.56 0.49 11.11
C THR A 12 -11.00 0.16 10.75
N ARG A 13 -11.79 -0.33 11.71
CA ARG A 13 -13.21 -0.65 11.50
C ARG A 13 -14.02 0.58 11.12
N GLU A 14 -13.84 1.70 11.84
CA GLU A 14 -14.51 2.95 11.51
C GLU A 14 -14.16 3.42 10.10
N PHE A 15 -12.89 3.34 9.69
CA PHE A 15 -12.47 3.69 8.34
C PHE A 15 -13.15 2.82 7.27
N ILE A 16 -13.36 1.53 7.54
CA ILE A 16 -13.96 0.61 6.58
C ILE A 16 -15.48 0.78 6.52
N GLU A 17 -16.15 0.86 7.66
CA GLU A 17 -17.61 0.81 7.76
C GLU A 17 -18.29 2.16 7.58
N SER A 18 -17.69 3.23 8.12
CA SER A 18 -18.33 4.56 8.10
C SER A 18 -18.55 5.09 6.70
N PRO A 19 -19.75 5.63 6.40
CA PRO A 19 -20.08 6.26 5.11
C PRO A 19 -19.17 7.44 4.75
N GLN A 20 -18.52 8.07 5.73
CA GLN A 20 -17.58 9.17 5.50
C GLN A 20 -16.30 8.68 4.81
N TYR A 21 -15.91 7.42 5.05
CA TYR A 21 -14.69 6.83 4.52
C TYR A 21 -15.00 5.82 3.40
N LEU A 22 -14.90 4.51 3.65
CA LEU A 22 -15.16 3.51 2.60
C LEU A 22 -16.64 3.10 2.49
N GLY A 23 -17.43 3.22 3.56
CA GLY A 23 -18.87 2.90 3.55
C GLY A 23 -19.17 1.43 3.28
N LEU A 24 -18.33 0.51 3.74
CA LEU A 24 -18.44 -0.93 3.48
C LEU A 24 -19.09 -1.69 4.65
N GLU A 25 -19.92 -1.03 5.46
CA GLU A 25 -20.65 -1.68 6.56
C GLU A 25 -21.42 -2.90 6.07
N GLY A 26 -21.22 -4.05 6.72
CA GLY A 26 -21.85 -5.32 6.38
C GLY A 26 -21.40 -5.96 5.05
N GLN A 27 -20.46 -5.37 4.33
CA GLN A 27 -19.96 -5.88 3.05
C GLN A 27 -18.62 -6.62 3.16
N VAL A 28 -17.95 -6.49 4.29
CA VAL A 28 -16.68 -7.16 4.57
C VAL A 28 -16.93 -8.36 5.49
N PHE A 29 -16.43 -9.54 5.13
CA PHE A 29 -16.56 -10.72 5.97
C PHE A 29 -15.95 -10.48 7.36
N PRO A 30 -16.59 -10.92 8.46
CA PRO A 30 -16.11 -10.67 9.83
C PRO A 30 -14.65 -11.05 10.04
N LYS A 31 -14.24 -12.24 9.61
CA LYS A 31 -12.84 -12.67 9.72
C LYS A 31 -11.86 -11.76 8.97
N LEU A 32 -12.25 -11.28 7.80
CA LEU A 32 -11.42 -10.35 7.02
C LEU A 32 -11.29 -8.99 7.74
N MET A 33 -12.35 -8.55 8.40
CA MET A 33 -12.34 -7.34 9.21
C MET A 33 -11.39 -7.47 10.40
N ASP A 34 -11.49 -8.60 11.13
CA ASP A 34 -10.60 -8.87 12.26
C ASP A 34 -9.13 -8.91 11.84
N ASP A 35 -8.82 -9.55 10.69
CA ASP A 35 -7.46 -9.61 10.15
C ASP A 35 -6.94 -8.22 9.72
N LEU A 36 -7.82 -7.35 9.19
CA LEU A 36 -7.45 -5.96 8.86
C LEU A 36 -7.22 -5.12 10.14
N GLU A 37 -8.05 -5.26 11.15
CA GLU A 37 -7.84 -4.60 12.43
C GLU A 37 -6.53 -5.07 13.07
N GLU A 38 -6.29 -6.39 13.11
CA GLU A 38 -5.05 -6.94 13.63
C GLU A 38 -3.82 -6.39 12.90
N LEU A 39 -3.87 -6.31 11.56
CA LEU A 39 -2.76 -5.77 10.75
C LEU A 39 -2.47 -4.31 11.09
N PHE A 40 -3.47 -3.44 11.14
CA PHE A 40 -3.27 -2.00 11.27
C PHE A 40 -3.21 -1.49 12.70
N GLU A 41 -3.72 -2.24 13.67
CA GLU A 41 -3.71 -1.88 15.10
C GLU A 41 -2.64 -2.64 15.88
N GLY A 42 -2.03 -3.67 15.26
CA GLY A 42 -0.88 -4.38 15.77
C GLY A 42 0.46 -3.76 15.34
N ASP A 43 1.55 -4.34 15.79
CA ASP A 43 2.93 -3.91 15.46
C ASP A 43 3.47 -4.67 14.22
N TYR A 44 2.60 -4.93 13.23
CA TYR A 44 2.99 -5.66 12.02
C TYR A 44 3.49 -4.71 10.94
N VAL A 45 4.57 -5.10 10.28
CA VAL A 45 5.11 -4.40 9.10
C VAL A 45 4.80 -5.13 7.79
N GLU A 46 4.33 -6.37 7.90
CA GLU A 46 4.03 -7.23 6.76
C GLU A 46 2.92 -8.22 7.12
N ALA A 47 2.07 -8.53 6.15
CA ALA A 47 1.08 -9.60 6.23
C ALA A 47 1.19 -10.50 5.00
N ILE A 48 1.22 -11.82 5.22
CA ILE A 48 1.23 -12.83 4.17
C ILE A 48 -0.12 -13.53 4.16
N LEU A 49 -0.88 -13.35 3.08
CA LEU A 49 -2.19 -13.93 2.91
C LEU A 49 -2.11 -15.22 2.11
N THR A 50 -2.44 -16.33 2.73
CA THR A 50 -2.59 -17.63 2.08
C THR A 50 -4.04 -18.10 2.19
N GLY A 51 -4.54 -18.80 1.19
CA GLY A 51 -5.90 -19.33 1.24
C GLY A 51 -6.48 -19.65 -0.13
N ALA A 52 -7.64 -20.30 -0.12
CA ALA A 52 -8.35 -20.69 -1.34
C ALA A 52 -8.82 -19.50 -2.17
N ILE A 53 -9.17 -19.77 -3.42
CA ILE A 53 -9.86 -18.82 -4.30
C ILE A 53 -11.20 -18.44 -3.66
N GLY A 54 -11.55 -17.16 -3.70
CA GLY A 54 -12.81 -16.65 -3.12
C GLY A 54 -12.76 -16.28 -1.64
N TRP A 55 -11.62 -16.46 -0.96
CA TRP A 55 -11.47 -16.11 0.46
C TRP A 55 -11.42 -14.59 0.73
N GLY A 56 -11.38 -13.76 -0.30
CA GLY A 56 -11.37 -12.31 -0.14
C GLY A 56 -9.98 -11.66 -0.13
N LYS A 57 -8.92 -12.36 -0.55
CA LYS A 57 -7.55 -11.82 -0.60
C LYS A 57 -7.44 -10.50 -1.35
N SER A 58 -8.06 -10.40 -2.52
CA SER A 58 -8.04 -9.15 -3.30
C SER A 58 -8.79 -8.02 -2.58
N THR A 59 -9.92 -8.32 -1.95
CA THR A 59 -10.68 -7.34 -1.14
C THR A 59 -9.84 -6.84 0.04
N PHE A 60 -9.13 -7.75 0.73
CA PHE A 60 -8.19 -7.40 1.78
C PHE A 60 -7.12 -6.44 1.27
N ALA A 61 -6.47 -6.81 0.16
CA ALA A 61 -5.41 -6.02 -0.46
C ALA A 61 -5.89 -4.60 -0.86
N GLU A 62 -7.07 -4.50 -1.44
CA GLU A 62 -7.69 -3.23 -1.84
C GLU A 62 -7.98 -2.34 -0.63
N ILE A 63 -8.57 -2.89 0.43
CA ILE A 63 -8.87 -2.16 1.67
C ILE A 63 -7.58 -1.75 2.37
N ALA A 64 -6.60 -2.65 2.48
CA ALA A 64 -5.30 -2.36 3.08
C ALA A 64 -4.58 -1.21 2.36
N MET A 65 -4.61 -1.18 1.02
CA MET A 65 -4.06 -0.06 0.24
C MET A 65 -4.79 1.25 0.53
N CYS A 66 -6.12 1.24 0.59
CA CYS A 66 -6.91 2.42 0.94
C CYS A 66 -6.60 2.90 2.36
N ARG A 67 -6.43 1.97 3.30
CA ARG A 67 -6.09 2.29 4.70
C ARG A 67 -4.70 2.91 4.81
N MET A 68 -3.67 2.34 4.19
CA MET A 68 -2.33 2.92 4.15
C MET A 68 -2.35 4.33 3.56
N LEU A 69 -3.11 4.53 2.48
CA LEU A 69 -3.27 5.84 1.86
C LEU A 69 -3.96 6.84 2.80
N TYR A 70 -4.97 6.40 3.54
CA TYR A 70 -5.65 7.22 4.54
C TYR A 70 -4.68 7.64 5.66
N GLU A 71 -3.89 6.73 6.20
CA GLU A 71 -2.95 7.03 7.27
C GLU A 71 -1.89 8.07 6.86
N ILE A 72 -1.31 7.91 5.68
CA ILE A 72 -0.34 8.89 5.19
C ILE A 72 -0.98 10.25 4.90
N SER A 73 -2.25 10.27 4.49
CA SER A 73 -3.01 11.50 4.26
C SER A 73 -3.30 12.29 5.53
N CYS A 74 -3.36 11.60 6.68
CA CYS A 74 -3.54 12.23 7.98
C CYS A 74 -2.31 13.02 8.45
N LEU A 75 -1.15 12.80 7.85
CA LEU A 75 0.08 13.53 8.18
C LEU A 75 0.08 14.92 7.53
N ARG A 76 0.52 15.95 8.29
CA ARG A 76 0.64 17.31 7.76
C ARG A 76 1.78 17.43 6.75
N ASP A 77 2.91 16.79 7.00
CA ASP A 77 4.11 16.80 6.16
C ASP A 77 4.72 15.39 6.15
N PRO A 78 4.19 14.50 5.30
CA PRO A 78 4.67 13.12 5.24
C PRO A 78 6.15 13.03 4.84
N GLN A 79 6.66 13.91 3.98
CA GLN A 79 8.07 13.90 3.60
C GLN A 79 8.96 14.12 4.82
N LYS A 80 8.61 15.09 5.67
CA LYS A 80 9.38 15.38 6.89
C LYS A 80 9.33 14.21 7.88
N VAL A 81 8.16 13.57 8.03
CA VAL A 81 8.00 12.40 8.92
C VAL A 81 8.91 11.26 8.48
N TYR A 82 9.05 11.01 7.17
CA TYR A 82 9.90 9.95 6.61
C TYR A 82 11.33 10.39 6.29
N GLY A 83 11.75 11.56 6.76
CA GLY A 83 13.11 12.06 6.54
C GLY A 83 13.47 12.30 5.08
N LEU A 84 12.46 12.60 4.26
CA LEU A 84 12.60 12.87 2.83
C LEU A 84 12.74 14.38 2.57
N MET A 85 13.32 14.73 1.45
CA MET A 85 13.36 16.11 0.98
C MET A 85 11.95 16.60 0.65
N LYS A 86 11.69 17.88 0.92
CA LYS A 86 10.43 18.53 0.53
C LYS A 86 10.19 18.36 -0.97
N GLY A 87 8.99 17.89 -1.32
CA GLY A 87 8.62 17.61 -2.71
C GLY A 87 9.02 16.24 -3.23
N SER A 88 9.71 15.40 -2.45
CA SER A 88 9.93 14.00 -2.82
C SER A 88 8.62 13.27 -3.02
N VAL A 89 8.58 12.42 -4.05
CA VAL A 89 7.43 11.55 -4.31
C VAL A 89 7.45 10.39 -3.34
N ILE A 90 6.30 10.11 -2.73
CA ILE A 90 6.04 8.92 -1.90
C ILE A 90 5.08 8.03 -2.66
N VAL A 91 5.38 6.75 -2.79
CA VAL A 91 4.56 5.84 -3.57
C VAL A 91 4.01 4.68 -2.76
N LEU A 92 2.78 4.28 -3.12
CA LEU A 92 2.20 3.00 -2.76
C LEU A 92 2.11 2.15 -4.03
N LEU A 93 2.58 0.92 -3.94
CA LEU A 93 2.70 0.04 -5.10
C LEU A 93 1.70 -1.11 -5.04
N ASN A 94 1.03 -1.34 -6.15
CA ASN A 94 0.31 -2.58 -6.39
C ASN A 94 1.10 -3.41 -7.41
N VAL A 95 1.77 -4.46 -6.95
CA VAL A 95 2.65 -5.27 -7.78
C VAL A 95 1.96 -6.58 -8.15
N GLY A 96 1.96 -6.89 -9.44
CA GLY A 96 1.46 -8.17 -9.96
C GLY A 96 2.49 -8.86 -10.87
N VAL A 97 2.17 -10.08 -11.27
CA VAL A 97 2.99 -10.86 -12.22
C VAL A 97 3.06 -10.16 -13.58
N THR A 98 1.95 -9.59 -14.02
CA THR A 98 1.87 -8.78 -15.23
C THR A 98 1.25 -7.42 -14.90
N LEU A 99 1.57 -6.41 -15.73
CA LEU A 99 1.00 -5.08 -15.56
C LEU A 99 -0.53 -5.09 -15.74
N ASP A 100 -1.03 -5.96 -16.61
CA ASP A 100 -2.46 -6.11 -16.86
C ASP A 100 -3.18 -6.71 -15.64
N ASN A 101 -2.60 -7.72 -14.98
CA ASN A 101 -3.17 -8.29 -13.75
C ASN A 101 -3.17 -7.25 -12.62
N ALA A 102 -2.03 -6.60 -12.40
CA ALA A 102 -1.95 -5.53 -11.40
C ALA A 102 -3.00 -4.43 -11.61
N ARG A 103 -3.27 -4.06 -12.87
CA ARG A 103 -4.27 -3.03 -13.20
C ARG A 103 -5.71 -3.49 -13.04
N LYS A 104 -6.03 -4.69 -13.52
CA LYS A 104 -7.43 -5.13 -13.70
C LYS A 104 -8.10 -5.58 -12.42
N VAL A 105 -7.36 -6.08 -11.46
CA VAL A 105 -7.92 -6.63 -10.23
C VAL A 105 -7.77 -5.61 -9.09
N VAL A 106 -6.66 -5.60 -8.40
CA VAL A 106 -6.49 -4.80 -7.19
C VAL A 106 -6.53 -3.29 -7.47
N PHE A 107 -5.84 -2.79 -8.52
CA PHE A 107 -5.82 -1.36 -8.79
C PHE A 107 -7.20 -0.78 -9.16
N GLN A 108 -8.00 -1.50 -9.92
CA GLN A 108 -9.38 -1.07 -10.22
C GLN A 108 -10.27 -1.10 -8.98
N GLY A 109 -10.11 -2.11 -8.12
CA GLY A 109 -10.82 -2.19 -6.86
C GLY A 109 -10.46 -1.05 -5.90
N ILE A 110 -9.19 -0.69 -5.80
CA ILE A 110 -8.72 0.50 -5.08
C ILE A 110 -9.38 1.76 -5.65
N LYS A 111 -9.25 1.97 -6.94
CA LYS A 111 -9.81 3.14 -7.63
C LYS A 111 -11.31 3.28 -7.41
N SER A 112 -12.05 2.18 -7.49
CA SER A 112 -13.50 2.17 -7.24
C SER A 112 -13.84 2.61 -5.81
N LYS A 113 -13.15 2.06 -4.80
CA LYS A 113 -13.36 2.43 -3.39
C LYS A 113 -13.03 3.89 -3.10
N LEU A 114 -11.95 4.40 -3.69
CA LEU A 114 -11.57 5.81 -3.54
C LEU A 114 -12.58 6.76 -4.18
N HIS A 115 -13.12 6.42 -5.36
CA HIS A 115 -14.14 7.24 -6.02
C HIS A 115 -15.48 7.29 -5.26
N THR A 116 -15.84 6.23 -4.54
CA THR A 116 -17.07 6.20 -3.75
C THR A 116 -16.91 6.84 -2.36
N SER A 117 -15.68 7.05 -1.91
CA SER A 117 -15.37 7.59 -0.58
C SER A 117 -15.53 9.11 -0.53
N PRO A 118 -16.41 9.66 0.32
CA PRO A 118 -16.50 11.11 0.52
C PRO A 118 -15.19 11.74 1.00
N TYR A 119 -14.44 11.04 1.86
CA TYR A 119 -13.14 11.48 2.34
C TYR A 119 -12.16 11.75 1.20
N PHE A 120 -11.99 10.79 0.29
CA PHE A 120 -11.07 10.91 -0.84
C PHE A 120 -11.57 11.81 -1.96
N ASN A 121 -12.83 12.20 -1.94
CA ASN A 121 -13.37 13.17 -2.90
C ASN A 121 -13.31 14.61 -2.37
N ASN A 122 -13.44 14.81 -1.05
CA ASN A 122 -13.55 16.14 -0.46
C ASN A 122 -12.31 16.58 0.31
N GLU A 123 -11.77 15.70 1.19
CA GLU A 123 -10.69 16.06 2.12
C GLU A 123 -9.29 15.74 1.54
N PHE A 124 -9.19 14.67 0.76
CA PHE A 124 -7.95 14.25 0.15
C PHE A 124 -8.15 13.85 -1.31
N PRO A 125 -8.59 14.79 -2.17
CA PRO A 125 -8.93 14.51 -3.56
C PRO A 125 -7.71 14.09 -4.38
N PHE A 126 -7.97 13.35 -5.46
CA PHE A 126 -6.93 12.80 -6.31
C PHE A 126 -7.25 12.95 -7.79
N ASP A 127 -6.18 13.03 -8.59
CA ASP A 127 -6.26 12.95 -10.04
C ASP A 127 -6.09 11.49 -10.48
N ALA A 128 -7.09 10.98 -11.21
CA ALA A 128 -7.09 9.61 -11.73
C ALA A 128 -6.59 9.58 -13.17
N TRP A 129 -5.35 9.14 -13.35
CA TRP A 129 -4.78 8.85 -14.67
C TRP A 129 -5.02 7.38 -15.05
N LYS A 130 -4.74 7.02 -16.28
CA LYS A 130 -4.97 5.65 -16.77
C LYS A 130 -4.25 4.60 -15.92
N ASN A 131 -3.05 4.90 -15.46
CA ASN A 131 -2.14 3.96 -14.79
C ASN A 131 -1.64 4.43 -13.44
N GLU A 132 -2.14 5.53 -12.92
CA GLU A 132 -1.70 6.07 -11.64
C GLU A 132 -2.78 6.96 -11.02
N LEU A 133 -2.76 7.05 -9.69
CA LEU A 133 -3.53 8.01 -8.92
C LEU A 133 -2.56 8.95 -8.25
N ARG A 134 -2.78 10.25 -8.38
CA ARG A 134 -1.95 11.30 -7.80
C ARG A 134 -2.72 12.08 -6.77
N PHE A 135 -2.17 12.13 -5.57
CA PHE A 135 -2.75 12.80 -4.41
C PHE A 135 -1.92 14.03 -4.02
N PRO A 136 -2.48 14.91 -3.15
CA PRO A 136 -1.72 15.98 -2.51
C PRO A 136 -0.43 15.47 -1.85
N ASN A 137 0.51 16.37 -1.61
CA ASN A 137 1.82 16.04 -1.01
C ASN A 137 2.67 15.06 -1.82
N ASN A 138 2.49 15.01 -3.15
CA ASN A 138 3.22 14.09 -4.05
C ASN A 138 3.12 12.61 -3.62
N ILE A 139 1.95 12.19 -3.19
CA ILE A 139 1.66 10.79 -2.89
C ILE A 139 1.04 10.15 -4.12
N TRP A 140 1.63 9.06 -4.62
CA TRP A 140 1.19 8.39 -5.83
C TRP A 140 0.87 6.93 -5.56
N VAL A 141 -0.14 6.42 -6.25
CA VAL A 141 -0.49 4.99 -6.26
C VAL A 141 -0.46 4.51 -7.69
N PHE A 142 0.30 3.46 -7.99
CA PHE A 142 0.32 2.89 -9.33
C PHE A 142 0.63 1.39 -9.35
N PRO A 143 0.14 0.67 -10.38
CA PRO A 143 0.45 -0.72 -10.59
C PRO A 143 1.88 -0.88 -11.14
N ALA A 144 2.58 -1.88 -10.67
CA ALA A 144 3.93 -2.21 -11.07
C ALA A 144 4.05 -3.71 -11.40
N VAL A 145 5.14 -4.07 -12.06
CA VAL A 145 5.47 -5.47 -12.37
C VAL A 145 6.73 -5.87 -11.63
N ALA A 146 6.75 -7.08 -11.13
CA ALA A 146 7.94 -7.67 -10.54
C ALA A 146 9.13 -7.61 -11.53
N GLY A 147 10.29 -7.15 -11.04
CA GLY A 147 11.50 -7.05 -11.86
C GLY A 147 11.56 -5.85 -12.83
N SER A 148 10.57 -4.95 -12.84
CA SER A 148 10.68 -3.72 -13.61
C SER A 148 11.61 -2.71 -12.93
N ASN A 149 12.56 -2.13 -13.70
CA ASN A 149 13.42 -1.06 -13.19
C ASN A 149 12.64 0.23 -12.85
N GLY A 150 11.35 0.29 -13.21
CA GLY A 150 10.49 1.45 -12.99
C GLY A 150 10.14 1.73 -11.53
N VAL A 151 10.43 0.81 -10.61
CA VAL A 151 10.20 0.98 -9.17
C VAL A 151 11.46 1.48 -8.45
N ILE A 152 12.64 1.26 -9.06
CA ILE A 152 13.92 1.65 -8.49
C ILE A 152 14.04 3.18 -8.53
N GLY A 153 14.19 3.81 -7.36
CA GLY A 153 14.34 5.26 -7.25
C GLY A 153 13.16 6.00 -6.62
N TYR A 154 12.02 5.35 -6.44
CA TYR A 154 10.90 5.91 -5.67
C TYR A 154 11.06 5.66 -4.17
N ASN A 155 10.47 6.56 -3.37
CA ASN A 155 10.33 6.36 -1.93
C ASN A 155 9.04 5.55 -1.69
N VAL A 156 9.18 4.24 -1.56
CA VAL A 156 8.04 3.35 -1.35
C VAL A 156 7.62 3.40 0.11
N PHE A 157 6.38 3.78 0.36
CA PHE A 157 5.78 3.78 1.69
C PHE A 157 5.22 2.40 2.06
N GLY A 158 4.55 1.77 1.12
CA GLY A 158 3.93 0.47 1.29
C GLY A 158 3.35 -0.06 -0.01
N GLY A 159 2.70 -1.17 0.05
CA GLY A 159 2.06 -1.75 -1.13
C GLY A 159 1.57 -3.16 -0.93
N VAL A 160 1.04 -3.71 -2.00
CA VAL A 160 0.56 -5.08 -2.09
C VAL A 160 1.29 -5.80 -3.21
N MET A 161 1.66 -7.04 -2.95
CA MET A 161 2.19 -7.97 -3.96
C MET A 161 1.16 -9.07 -4.15
N ASP A 162 0.57 -9.13 -5.33
CA ASP A 162 -0.43 -10.14 -5.68
C ASP A 162 0.20 -11.25 -6.52
N GLU A 163 -0.29 -12.47 -6.32
CA GLU A 163 0.15 -13.66 -7.07
C GLU A 163 1.67 -13.95 -7.00
N VAL A 164 2.29 -13.72 -5.88
CA VAL A 164 3.76 -13.90 -5.68
C VAL A 164 4.22 -15.31 -6.09
N ASN A 165 3.37 -16.32 -5.91
CA ASN A 165 3.67 -17.74 -6.28
C ASN A 165 3.83 -17.96 -7.79
N PHE A 166 3.33 -17.05 -8.61
CA PHE A 166 3.44 -17.12 -10.07
C PHE A 166 4.57 -16.26 -10.64
N MET A 167 5.32 -15.58 -9.79
CA MET A 167 6.47 -14.81 -10.23
C MET A 167 7.60 -15.72 -10.69
N SER A 168 8.18 -15.42 -11.83
CA SER A 168 9.16 -16.28 -12.50
C SER A 168 10.54 -16.20 -11.88
N ILE A 169 11.23 -17.34 -11.87
CA ILE A 169 12.69 -17.37 -11.72
C ILE A 169 13.28 -17.07 -13.10
N VAL A 170 14.01 -15.96 -13.22
CA VAL A 170 14.64 -15.55 -14.48
C VAL A 170 16.04 -16.11 -14.55
N GLU A 171 16.28 -16.95 -15.56
CA GLU A 171 17.61 -17.51 -15.86
C GLU A 171 18.35 -16.63 -16.88
N ASN A 172 19.66 -16.54 -16.74
CA ASN A 172 20.54 -15.80 -17.66
C ASN A 172 20.17 -14.31 -17.82
N SER A 173 19.72 -13.66 -16.74
CA SER A 173 19.32 -12.27 -16.78
C SER A 173 20.50 -11.32 -17.00
N LYS A 174 20.33 -10.36 -17.93
CA LYS A 174 21.26 -9.24 -18.12
C LYS A 174 21.26 -8.26 -16.91
N SER A 175 20.29 -8.39 -16.02
CA SER A 175 20.19 -7.59 -14.79
C SER A 175 21.11 -8.06 -13.67
N VAL A 176 21.75 -9.23 -13.82
CA VAL A 176 22.74 -9.75 -12.88
C VAL A 176 24.11 -9.73 -13.56
N ALA A 177 25.10 -9.10 -12.94
CA ALA A 177 26.43 -8.85 -13.52
C ALA A 177 27.19 -10.10 -14.01
N SER A 178 26.76 -11.31 -13.65
CA SER A 178 27.35 -12.60 -14.05
C SER A 178 26.43 -13.47 -14.91
N GLY A 179 25.29 -12.94 -15.43
CA GLY A 179 24.32 -13.75 -16.17
C GLY A 179 23.62 -14.82 -15.31
N GLY A 180 23.53 -14.60 -14.01
CA GLY A 180 22.99 -15.55 -13.04
C GLY A 180 21.46 -15.61 -13.04
N LYS A 181 20.93 -16.58 -12.28
CA LYS A 181 19.51 -16.69 -11.97
C LYS A 181 19.11 -15.65 -10.93
N TYR A 182 17.95 -15.04 -11.08
CA TYR A 182 17.32 -14.30 -9.99
C TYR A 182 15.84 -14.64 -9.89
N ASP A 183 15.38 -14.69 -8.66
CA ASP A 183 13.96 -14.84 -8.33
C ASP A 183 13.34 -13.44 -8.28
N GLN A 184 12.31 -13.21 -9.09
CA GLN A 184 11.62 -11.92 -9.15
C GLN A 184 10.92 -11.59 -7.82
N ALA A 185 10.35 -12.61 -7.16
CA ALA A 185 9.70 -12.44 -5.89
C ALA A 185 10.71 -12.06 -4.79
N ASP A 186 11.85 -12.75 -4.71
CA ASP A 186 12.92 -12.48 -3.76
C ASP A 186 13.54 -11.08 -3.96
N LEU A 187 13.75 -10.68 -5.21
CA LEU A 187 14.25 -9.33 -5.52
C LEU A 187 13.27 -8.25 -5.03
N LEU A 188 11.98 -8.44 -5.31
CA LEU A 188 10.94 -7.51 -4.94
C LEU A 188 10.78 -7.43 -3.42
N TYR A 189 10.80 -8.59 -2.75
CA TYR A 189 10.77 -8.69 -1.31
C TYR A 189 11.95 -7.94 -0.68
N LYS A 190 13.17 -8.16 -1.15
CA LYS A 190 14.37 -7.47 -0.65
C LYS A 190 14.33 -5.96 -0.89
N VAL A 191 13.74 -5.51 -2.00
CA VAL A 191 13.56 -4.08 -2.26
C VAL A 191 12.52 -3.50 -1.31
N SER A 192 11.38 -4.16 -1.12
CA SER A 192 10.31 -3.70 -0.22
C SER A 192 10.77 -3.72 1.24
N GLU A 193 11.51 -4.75 1.67
CA GLU A 193 12.07 -4.86 3.01
C GLU A 193 13.04 -3.71 3.34
N LYS A 194 13.93 -3.38 2.41
CA LYS A 194 14.86 -2.24 2.58
C LYS A 194 14.12 -0.91 2.68
N LEU A 195 13.06 -0.74 1.92
CA LEU A 195 12.26 0.48 1.90
C LEU A 195 11.35 0.55 3.13
N GLY A 196 10.70 -0.54 3.50
CA GLY A 196 9.89 -0.66 4.70
C GLY A 196 10.68 -0.45 5.98
N LYS A 197 11.89 -1.02 6.10
CA LYS A 197 12.80 -0.76 7.24
C LYS A 197 13.21 0.70 7.33
N LYS A 198 13.44 1.37 6.20
CA LYS A 198 13.74 2.80 6.17
C LYS A 198 12.55 3.64 6.61
N ALA A 199 11.36 3.30 6.15
CA ALA A 199 10.11 3.94 6.57
C ALA A 199 9.82 3.68 8.05
N ALA A 200 9.91 2.43 8.52
CA ALA A 200 9.72 2.06 9.92
C ALA A 200 10.74 2.68 10.86
N SER A 201 12.00 2.80 10.45
CA SER A 201 13.05 3.48 11.25
C SER A 201 12.86 4.99 11.30
N ALA A 202 12.26 5.59 10.28
CA ALA A 202 11.95 7.02 10.23
C ALA A 202 10.64 7.37 10.96
N ALA A 203 9.75 6.41 11.13
CA ALA A 203 8.44 6.57 11.78
C ALA A 203 8.22 5.52 12.89
N PRO A 204 8.94 5.59 14.00
CA PRO A 204 8.85 4.59 15.06
C PRO A 204 7.50 4.52 15.78
N ALA A 205 6.51 5.28 15.39
CA ALA A 205 5.27 5.40 16.14
C ALA A 205 3.99 5.60 15.29
N CYS A 206 4.02 5.47 13.98
CA CYS A 206 2.77 5.50 13.21
C CYS A 206 1.85 4.29 13.53
N PHE A 207 2.41 3.23 14.10
CA PHE A 207 1.72 2.00 14.47
C PHE A 207 1.74 1.68 15.97
N SER A 208 2.29 2.54 16.83
CA SER A 208 2.29 2.29 18.26
C SER A 208 1.00 2.78 18.91
N LYS A 209 0.23 1.82 19.38
CA LYS A 209 -0.87 1.89 20.35
C LYS A 209 -1.27 3.28 20.85
N HIS A 210 -2.48 3.69 20.53
CA HIS A 210 -3.26 4.52 21.42
C HIS A 210 -3.75 3.62 22.57
N SER A 211 -2.94 3.46 23.63
CA SER A 211 -3.43 3.08 24.94
C SER A 211 -3.96 4.36 25.59
N GLY A 212 -5.26 4.55 25.56
CA GLY A 212 -6.02 5.46 26.35
C GLY A 212 -6.85 4.66 27.32
#